data_dc7e2fa4cd350af765833a6889bc1ffe
#
_entry.id   dc7e2fa4cd350af765833a6889bc1ffe
#
_cell.length_a   1.000
_cell.length_b   1.000
_cell.length_c   1.000
_cell.angle_alpha   90.00
_cell.angle_beta   90.00
_cell.angle_gamma   90.00
#
_symmetry.space_group_name_H-M   'P 1'
#
loop_
_entity.id
_entity.type
_entity.pdbx_description
1 polymer ?
#
loop_
_entity_poly.entity_id
_entity_poly.type
_entity_poly.pdbx_seq_one_letter_code
_entity_poly.pdbx_strand_id
1 'polypeptide(L)'
;KKYDFGFTGSIGYTYTMAKDLTANPGSAPNSAWQNNVAVNSLNDPGVSYSLFSTPHRIIANASYEINYAKCLKTTFSLFYSGYHTGRYSYTYYNDMNGDGNYSDLIYVPNSQDEMTFVDITDKSGAITYSAVDQAKDFWDFVNNDSYLKDRKGKYVERNGSLTPWINRFDFKIAQDFYATLGGRKYGIQVSLDMLNVGN
;
A
#
# COMPACT_ATOMS: atom_id res chain seq x y z
N LYS A 1 -18.14 6.22 20.37
CA LYS A 1 -18.84 6.67 21.58
C LYS A 1 -19.43 8.06 21.34
N LYS A 2 -20.67 8.30 21.80
CA LYS A 2 -21.30 9.62 21.78
C LYS A 2 -21.28 10.20 23.19
N TYR A 3 -20.97 11.48 23.29
CA TYR A 3 -20.92 12.22 24.55
C TYR A 3 -21.97 13.35 24.56
N ASP A 4 -22.48 13.69 25.72
CA ASP A 4 -23.60 14.65 25.88
C ASP A 4 -23.21 16.08 25.49
N PHE A 5 -21.92 16.41 25.50
CA PHE A 5 -21.40 17.72 25.08
C PHE A 5 -21.30 17.89 23.54
N GLY A 6 -21.88 16.96 22.76
CA GLY A 6 -21.94 17.05 21.29
C GLY A 6 -20.80 16.33 20.54
N PHE A 7 -19.85 15.71 21.24
CA PHE A 7 -18.80 14.95 20.61
C PHE A 7 -19.21 13.51 20.33
N THR A 8 -18.88 13.01 19.13
CA THR A 8 -19.01 11.61 18.75
C THR A 8 -17.69 11.15 18.13
N GLY A 9 -17.20 9.99 18.55
CA GLY A 9 -15.95 9.44 17.98
C GLY A 9 -15.97 7.93 17.94
N SER A 10 -15.31 7.37 16.92
CA SER A 10 -15.02 5.94 16.83
C SER A 10 -13.66 5.72 16.18
N ILE A 11 -13.04 4.60 16.54
CA ILE A 11 -11.82 4.09 15.95
C ILE A 11 -11.98 2.59 15.74
N GLY A 12 -11.54 2.10 14.60
CA GLY A 12 -11.50 0.70 14.24
C GLY A 12 -10.13 0.31 13.69
N TYR A 13 -9.65 -0.86 14.05
CA TYR A 13 -8.46 -1.47 13.48
C TYR A 13 -8.85 -2.81 12.88
N THR A 14 -8.37 -3.08 11.67
CA THR A 14 -8.57 -4.35 10.99
C THR A 14 -7.20 -4.95 10.65
N TYR A 15 -7.04 -6.22 10.99
CA TYR A 15 -5.93 -7.05 10.53
C TYR A 15 -6.48 -8.10 9.56
N THR A 16 -5.84 -8.22 8.40
CA THR A 16 -6.21 -9.18 7.36
C THR A 16 -4.98 -9.90 6.85
N MET A 17 -5.04 -11.21 6.73
CA MET A 17 -4.04 -12.01 6.04
C MET A 17 -4.73 -12.84 4.94
N ALA A 18 -4.35 -12.60 3.70
CA ALA A 18 -4.81 -13.37 2.55
C ALA A 18 -3.61 -13.96 1.81
N LYS A 19 -3.74 -15.21 1.39
CA LYS A 19 -2.75 -15.93 0.59
C LYS A 19 -3.44 -16.60 -0.58
N ASP A 20 -2.73 -16.73 -1.70
CA ASP A 20 -3.19 -17.40 -2.91
C ASP A 20 -2.03 -18.10 -3.63
N LEU A 21 -2.35 -18.87 -4.67
CA LEU A 21 -1.39 -19.46 -5.61
C LEU A 21 -1.09 -18.51 -6.76
N THR A 22 -2.06 -17.69 -7.15
CA THR A 22 -1.95 -16.69 -8.20
C THR A 22 -3.02 -15.63 -8.04
N ALA A 23 -2.66 -14.38 -8.32
CA ALA A 23 -3.61 -13.26 -8.38
C ALA A 23 -4.35 -13.19 -9.72
N ASN A 24 -4.15 -14.17 -10.62
CA ASN A 24 -4.65 -14.16 -11.98
C ASN A 24 -4.26 -12.87 -12.75
N PRO A 25 -2.95 -12.59 -12.91
CA PRO A 25 -2.45 -11.29 -13.37
C PRO A 25 -2.60 -11.03 -14.89
N GLY A 26 -3.39 -11.83 -15.58
CA GLY A 26 -3.61 -11.70 -17.02
C GLY A 26 -5.06 -11.87 -17.42
N SER A 27 -5.41 -11.40 -18.62
CA SER A 27 -6.76 -11.49 -19.17
C SER A 27 -7.02 -12.80 -19.94
N ALA A 28 -5.98 -13.58 -20.22
CA ALA A 28 -6.04 -14.87 -20.87
C ALA A 28 -5.23 -15.90 -20.07
N PRO A 29 -5.53 -17.22 -20.19
CA PRO A 29 -4.82 -18.26 -19.45
C PRO A 29 -3.29 -18.19 -19.57
N ASN A 30 -2.79 -17.94 -20.78
CA ASN A 30 -1.35 -17.84 -21.02
C ASN A 30 -0.73 -16.63 -20.29
N SER A 31 -1.34 -15.46 -20.40
CA SER A 31 -0.82 -14.24 -19.71
C SER A 31 -0.98 -14.34 -18.20
N ALA A 32 -2.05 -14.97 -17.70
CA ALA A 32 -2.24 -15.22 -16.29
C ALA A 32 -1.15 -16.13 -15.70
N TRP A 33 -0.72 -17.12 -16.50
CA TRP A 33 0.37 -18.02 -16.14
C TRP A 33 1.73 -17.33 -16.22
N GLN A 34 2.07 -16.69 -17.34
CA GLN A 34 3.37 -16.04 -17.56
C GLN A 34 3.66 -14.88 -16.60
N ASN A 35 2.63 -14.11 -16.21
CA ASN A 35 2.81 -12.95 -15.34
C ASN A 35 2.77 -13.31 -13.85
N ASN A 36 2.59 -14.58 -13.50
CA ASN A 36 2.67 -15.01 -12.11
C ASN A 36 4.13 -15.18 -11.72
N VAL A 37 4.60 -14.42 -10.73
CA VAL A 37 6.00 -14.47 -10.32
C VAL A 37 6.30 -15.69 -9.45
N ALA A 38 7.43 -16.33 -9.69
CA ALA A 38 7.88 -17.54 -8.99
C ALA A 38 9.40 -17.56 -8.81
N VAL A 39 9.91 -18.52 -8.05
CA VAL A 39 11.36 -18.73 -7.89
C VAL A 39 11.91 -19.59 -9.03
N ASN A 40 11.30 -20.76 -9.28
CA ASN A 40 11.84 -21.73 -10.23
C ASN A 40 10.85 -22.07 -11.36
N SER A 41 9.58 -22.25 -11.04
CA SER A 41 8.61 -22.73 -12.03
C SER A 41 7.25 -22.09 -11.84
N LEU A 42 6.72 -21.56 -12.93
CA LEU A 42 5.37 -21.02 -12.97
C LEU A 42 4.27 -22.10 -12.81
N ASN A 43 4.63 -23.38 -12.98
CA ASN A 43 3.71 -24.51 -12.75
C ASN A 43 3.62 -24.91 -11.26
N ASP A 44 4.57 -24.43 -10.43
CA ASP A 44 4.57 -24.63 -8.98
C ASP A 44 4.95 -23.32 -8.27
N PRO A 45 4.07 -22.31 -8.30
CA PRO A 45 4.37 -20.99 -7.76
C PRO A 45 4.36 -20.93 -6.22
N GLY A 46 3.89 -21.99 -5.56
CA GLY A 46 3.72 -22.01 -4.11
C GLY A 46 2.64 -21.06 -3.59
N VAL A 47 2.17 -21.31 -2.38
CA VAL A 47 1.24 -20.41 -1.68
C VAL A 47 2.01 -19.22 -1.11
N SER A 48 1.62 -18.01 -1.48
CA SER A 48 2.23 -16.79 -0.98
C SER A 48 1.18 -15.70 -0.71
N TYR A 49 1.61 -14.51 -0.34
CA TYR A 49 0.68 -13.40 -0.05
C TYR A 49 -0.12 -13.00 -1.29
N SER A 50 -1.40 -12.74 -1.09
CA SER A 50 -2.25 -12.16 -2.13
C SER A 50 -1.87 -10.71 -2.42
N LEU A 51 -1.83 -10.35 -3.70
CA LEU A 51 -1.61 -8.97 -4.15
C LEU A 51 -2.61 -7.99 -3.50
N PHE A 52 -3.85 -8.44 -3.28
CA PHE A 52 -4.93 -7.64 -2.71
C PHE A 52 -4.96 -7.62 -1.18
N SER A 53 -3.99 -8.29 -0.53
CA SER A 53 -3.91 -8.32 0.93
C SER A 53 -3.49 -6.95 1.48
N THR A 54 -4.38 -6.34 2.26
CA THR A 54 -4.11 -5.12 3.04
C THR A 54 -4.04 -5.50 4.52
N PRO A 55 -2.86 -5.84 5.07
CA PRO A 55 -2.77 -6.49 6.36
C PRO A 55 -3.24 -5.61 7.52
N HIS A 56 -3.00 -4.32 7.44
CA HIS A 56 -3.34 -3.38 8.51
C HIS A 56 -4.16 -2.23 7.95
N ARG A 57 -5.28 -1.93 8.59
CA ARG A 57 -6.11 -0.78 8.28
C ARG A 57 -6.62 -0.14 9.56
N ILE A 58 -6.46 1.17 9.67
CA ILE A 58 -7.02 1.99 10.74
C ILE A 58 -8.06 2.92 10.13
N ILE A 59 -9.24 2.96 10.72
CA ILE A 59 -10.29 3.92 10.38
C ILE A 59 -10.68 4.63 11.66
N ALA A 60 -10.74 5.95 11.63
CA ALA A 60 -11.24 6.73 12.73
C ALA A 60 -12.18 7.82 12.22
N ASN A 61 -13.20 8.13 12.99
CA ASN A 61 -14.02 9.32 12.77
C ASN A 61 -14.24 10.06 14.08
N ALA A 62 -14.34 11.36 13.97
CA ALA A 62 -14.69 12.26 15.06
C ALA A 62 -15.64 13.31 14.53
N SER A 63 -16.68 13.63 15.28
CA SER A 63 -17.57 14.75 14.95
C SER A 63 -17.93 15.53 16.19
N TYR A 64 -18.13 16.83 16.00
CA TYR A 64 -18.52 17.74 17.05
C TYR A 64 -19.72 18.58 16.57
N GLU A 65 -20.82 18.51 17.31
CA GLU A 65 -22.08 19.19 17.02
C GLU A 65 -22.25 20.38 17.96
N ILE A 66 -22.52 21.54 17.40
CA ILE A 66 -22.85 22.77 18.14
C ILE A 66 -24.26 23.19 17.76
N ASN A 67 -25.17 23.17 18.75
CA ASN A 67 -26.52 23.69 18.58
C ASN A 67 -26.60 25.11 19.15
N TYR A 68 -27.12 26.04 18.35
CA TYR A 68 -27.25 27.46 18.76
C TYR A 68 -28.44 28.14 18.11
N ALA A 69 -28.83 29.29 18.65
CA ALA A 69 -29.97 30.06 18.13
C ALA A 69 -31.28 29.27 17.95
N LYS A 70 -31.48 28.16 18.68
CA LYS A 70 -32.65 27.26 18.64
C LYS A 70 -33.00 26.67 17.26
N CYS A 71 -32.49 27.24 16.17
CA CYS A 71 -32.79 26.87 14.79
C CYS A 71 -31.53 26.53 13.97
N LEU A 72 -30.35 26.58 14.57
CA LEU A 72 -29.08 26.35 13.90
C LEU A 72 -28.29 25.22 14.57
N LYS A 73 -27.65 24.39 13.74
CA LYS A 73 -26.71 23.36 14.18
C LYS A 73 -25.52 23.34 13.21
N THR A 74 -24.32 23.45 13.74
CA THR A 74 -23.07 23.24 12.98
C THR A 74 -22.45 21.93 13.40
N THR A 75 -22.04 21.11 12.46
CA THR A 75 -21.33 19.86 12.68
C THR A 75 -19.98 19.91 11.98
N PHE A 76 -18.92 19.73 12.75
CA PHE A 76 -17.57 19.50 12.25
C PHE A 76 -17.31 18.00 12.29
N SER A 77 -16.78 17.43 11.20
CA SER A 77 -16.45 16.01 11.13
C SER A 77 -15.07 15.83 10.55
N LEU A 78 -14.29 14.91 11.14
CA LEU A 78 -12.99 14.47 10.67
C LEU A 78 -13.06 12.95 10.46
N PHE A 79 -12.65 12.51 9.29
CA PHE A 79 -12.46 11.09 8.97
C PHE A 79 -10.99 10.85 8.70
N TYR A 80 -10.46 9.78 9.27
CA TYR A 80 -9.12 9.28 9.03
C TYR A 80 -9.15 7.86 8.52
N SER A 81 -8.34 7.56 7.52
CA SER A 81 -8.06 6.21 7.03
C SER A 81 -6.58 6.04 6.79
N GLY A 82 -5.98 5.08 7.51
CA GLY A 82 -4.58 4.69 7.36
C GLY A 82 -4.49 3.23 6.91
N TYR A 83 -3.72 2.95 5.85
CA TYR A 83 -3.56 1.60 5.30
C TYR A 83 -2.39 1.51 4.30
N HIS A 84 -1.96 0.27 4.01
CA HIS A 84 -1.13 -0.03 2.84
C HIS A 84 -2.01 -0.25 1.61
N THR A 85 -1.64 0.29 0.46
CA THR A 85 -2.44 0.14 -0.77
C THR A 85 -2.37 -1.25 -1.39
N GLY A 86 -1.40 -2.07 -0.99
CA GLY A 86 -1.24 -3.42 -1.48
C GLY A 86 0.15 -3.99 -1.18
N ARG A 87 0.51 -4.99 -1.94
CA ARG A 87 1.77 -5.70 -1.85
C ARG A 87 2.47 -5.73 -3.20
N TYR A 88 3.78 -5.97 -3.19
CA TYR A 88 4.58 -6.13 -4.39
C TYR A 88 5.68 -7.15 -4.19
N SER A 89 6.25 -7.58 -5.31
CA SER A 89 7.36 -8.54 -5.38
C SER A 89 8.61 -7.86 -5.90
N TYR A 90 9.77 -8.28 -5.44
CA TYR A 90 11.05 -7.97 -6.07
C TYR A 90 11.36 -9.05 -7.08
N THR A 91 11.57 -8.66 -8.33
CA THR A 91 11.89 -9.59 -9.42
C THR A 91 13.15 -9.14 -10.14
N TYR A 92 13.82 -10.07 -10.79
CA TYR A 92 14.85 -9.74 -11.76
C TYR A 92 14.22 -9.09 -13.01
N TYR A 93 14.99 -8.24 -13.67
CA TYR A 93 14.59 -7.67 -14.96
C TYR A 93 14.73 -8.67 -16.12
N ASN A 94 15.65 -9.62 -15.98
CA ASN A 94 15.95 -10.65 -16.97
C ASN A 94 15.44 -12.02 -16.52
N ASP A 95 15.27 -12.94 -17.48
CA ASP A 95 15.10 -14.36 -17.25
C ASP A 95 16.38 -14.93 -16.62
N MET A 96 16.33 -15.18 -15.31
CA MET A 96 17.49 -15.64 -14.55
C MET A 96 17.62 -17.15 -14.50
N ASN A 97 16.52 -17.88 -14.69
CA ASN A 97 16.48 -19.33 -14.63
C ASN A 97 16.49 -19.98 -16.03
N GLY A 98 16.35 -19.20 -17.12
CA GLY A 98 16.40 -19.67 -18.51
C GLY A 98 15.11 -20.35 -18.97
N ASP A 99 13.97 -20.06 -18.33
CA ASP A 99 12.67 -20.69 -18.68
C ASP A 99 11.86 -19.92 -19.74
N GLY A 100 12.38 -18.78 -20.20
CA GLY A 100 11.75 -17.92 -21.20
C GLY A 100 10.79 -16.88 -20.63
N ASN A 101 10.70 -16.73 -19.32
CA ASN A 101 9.87 -15.75 -18.65
C ASN A 101 10.71 -14.72 -17.86
N TYR A 102 10.16 -13.55 -17.61
CA TYR A 102 10.81 -12.45 -16.88
C TYR A 102 10.10 -12.21 -15.54
N SER A 103 9.77 -13.28 -14.85
CA SER A 103 8.98 -13.24 -13.60
C SER A 103 9.69 -13.87 -12.41
N ASP A 104 11.03 -13.95 -12.48
CA ASP A 104 11.84 -14.59 -11.45
C ASP A 104 11.96 -13.72 -10.21
N LEU A 105 11.63 -14.29 -9.05
CA LEU A 105 11.81 -13.65 -7.75
C LEU A 105 13.30 -13.57 -7.41
N ILE A 106 13.74 -12.45 -6.86
CA ILE A 106 15.15 -12.25 -6.54
C ILE A 106 15.59 -13.11 -5.37
N TYR A 107 16.83 -13.62 -5.45
CA TYR A 107 17.57 -14.12 -4.31
C TYR A 107 18.33 -12.98 -3.65
N VAL A 108 18.20 -12.82 -2.35
CA VAL A 108 18.98 -11.84 -1.59
C VAL A 108 20.21 -12.55 -1.04
N PRO A 109 21.43 -12.22 -1.51
CA PRO A 109 22.63 -12.89 -1.06
C PRO A 109 22.86 -12.75 0.44
N ASN A 110 23.48 -13.74 1.04
CA ASN A 110 23.83 -13.69 2.45
C ASN A 110 25.00 -12.76 2.73
N SER A 111 25.96 -12.71 1.78
CA SER A 111 27.16 -11.87 1.86
C SER A 111 27.53 -11.30 0.49
N GLN A 112 28.46 -10.35 0.48
CA GLN A 112 28.96 -9.74 -0.76
C GLN A 112 29.70 -10.76 -1.65
N ASP A 113 30.28 -11.80 -1.06
CA ASP A 113 31.07 -12.80 -1.78
C ASP A 113 30.20 -13.75 -2.64
N GLU A 114 28.89 -13.77 -2.42
CA GLU A 114 27.95 -14.58 -3.22
C GLU A 114 27.58 -13.95 -4.55
N MET A 115 27.96 -12.67 -4.79
CA MET A 115 27.66 -11.94 -6.03
C MET A 115 28.91 -11.41 -6.69
N THR A 116 28.93 -11.50 -8.02
CA THR A 116 29.95 -10.87 -8.84
C THR A 116 29.30 -9.77 -9.67
N PHE A 117 29.66 -8.53 -9.39
CA PHE A 117 29.27 -7.39 -10.22
C PHE A 117 30.31 -7.20 -11.32
N VAL A 118 29.88 -6.71 -12.47
CA VAL A 118 30.75 -6.37 -13.60
C VAL A 118 30.53 -4.91 -13.99
N ASP A 119 31.56 -4.26 -14.49
CA ASP A 119 31.46 -2.89 -14.96
C ASP A 119 30.44 -2.78 -16.11
N ILE A 120 29.56 -1.80 -16.01
CA ILE A 120 28.68 -1.42 -17.12
C ILE A 120 29.41 -0.37 -17.95
N THR A 121 29.56 -0.66 -19.24
CA THR A 121 30.25 0.23 -20.17
C THR A 121 29.31 0.77 -21.23
N ASP A 122 29.64 1.94 -21.77
CA ASP A 122 28.96 2.50 -22.93
C ASP A 122 29.47 1.84 -24.25
N LYS A 123 28.93 2.33 -25.38
CA LYS A 123 29.35 1.85 -26.71
C LYS A 123 30.79 2.11 -27.06
N SER A 124 31.46 3.03 -26.36
CA SER A 124 32.91 3.36 -26.53
C SER A 124 33.82 2.52 -25.64
N GLY A 125 33.26 1.73 -24.73
CA GLY A 125 33.98 0.94 -23.74
C GLY A 125 34.31 1.73 -22.45
N ALA A 126 33.81 2.95 -22.30
CA ALA A 126 34.01 3.72 -21.08
C ALA A 126 33.04 3.22 -19.97
N ILE A 127 33.58 3.04 -18.75
CA ILE A 127 32.80 2.60 -17.60
C ILE A 127 31.79 3.68 -17.22
N THR A 128 30.49 3.35 -17.28
CA THR A 128 29.38 4.22 -16.89
C THR A 128 28.92 3.93 -15.47
N TYR A 129 29.09 2.69 -14.99
CA TYR A 129 28.76 2.28 -13.63
C TYR A 129 29.68 1.14 -13.20
N SER A 130 30.54 1.42 -12.23
CA SER A 130 31.57 0.46 -11.82
C SER A 130 30.98 -0.71 -11.02
N ALA A 131 31.64 -1.86 -11.09
CA ALA A 131 31.24 -3.04 -10.28
C ALA A 131 31.27 -2.72 -8.78
N VAL A 132 32.19 -1.89 -8.32
CA VAL A 132 32.31 -1.48 -6.91
C VAL A 132 31.12 -0.62 -6.48
N ASP A 133 30.77 0.37 -7.31
CA ASP A 133 29.62 1.24 -7.01
C ASP A 133 28.30 0.46 -7.06
N GLN A 134 28.12 -0.43 -8.03
CA GLN A 134 26.95 -1.33 -8.10
C GLN A 134 26.82 -2.19 -6.84
N ALA A 135 27.92 -2.80 -6.39
CA ALA A 135 27.93 -3.61 -5.18
C ALA A 135 27.53 -2.79 -3.95
N LYS A 136 28.12 -1.59 -3.82
CA LYS A 136 27.81 -0.68 -2.71
C LYS A 136 26.33 -0.29 -2.73
N ASP A 137 25.81 0.18 -3.86
CA ASP A 137 24.42 0.66 -3.96
C ASP A 137 23.41 -0.48 -3.76
N PHE A 138 23.72 -1.69 -4.25
CA PHE A 138 22.90 -2.88 -4.01
C PHE A 138 22.80 -3.20 -2.51
N TRP A 139 23.95 -3.21 -1.80
CA TRP A 139 23.94 -3.53 -0.37
C TRP A 139 23.35 -2.41 0.47
N ASP A 140 23.54 -1.15 0.11
CA ASP A 140 22.88 -0.02 0.73
C ASP A 140 21.35 -0.14 0.57
N PHE A 141 20.88 -0.51 -0.62
CA PHE A 141 19.48 -0.76 -0.88
C PHE A 141 18.92 -1.92 -0.02
N VAL A 142 19.58 -3.09 -0.04
CA VAL A 142 19.15 -4.26 0.74
C VAL A 142 19.10 -3.96 2.24
N ASN A 143 20.11 -3.26 2.76
CA ASN A 143 20.21 -2.97 4.19
C ASN A 143 19.19 -1.92 4.66
N ASN A 144 18.80 -0.99 3.79
CA ASN A 144 17.83 0.07 4.11
C ASN A 144 16.38 -0.35 3.83
N ASP A 145 16.15 -1.38 3.02
CA ASP A 145 14.80 -1.89 2.78
C ASP A 145 14.32 -2.74 3.95
N SER A 146 13.11 -2.44 4.44
CA SER A 146 12.54 -3.09 5.63
C SER A 146 12.26 -4.58 5.45
N TYR A 147 12.02 -5.03 4.21
CA TYR A 147 11.73 -6.42 3.88
C TYR A 147 12.99 -7.18 3.47
N LEU A 148 13.81 -6.60 2.58
CA LEU A 148 14.98 -7.29 2.02
C LEU A 148 16.07 -7.58 3.06
N LYS A 149 16.29 -6.68 4.02
CA LYS A 149 17.31 -6.89 5.08
C LYS A 149 17.09 -8.17 5.88
N ASP A 150 15.83 -8.64 6.00
CA ASP A 150 15.45 -9.85 6.73
C ASP A 150 15.41 -11.10 5.82
N ARG A 151 15.77 -10.93 4.52
CA ARG A 151 15.77 -11.98 3.51
C ARG A 151 17.16 -12.44 3.07
N LYS A 152 18.21 -12.00 3.71
CA LYS A 152 19.58 -12.42 3.38
C LYS A 152 19.71 -13.94 3.39
N GLY A 153 20.31 -14.50 2.35
CA GLY A 153 20.44 -15.94 2.12
C GLY A 153 19.14 -16.63 1.68
N LYS A 154 18.13 -15.90 1.20
CA LYS A 154 16.83 -16.45 0.81
C LYS A 154 16.27 -15.76 -0.44
N TYR A 155 15.41 -16.48 -1.14
CA TYR A 155 14.54 -15.85 -2.13
C TYR A 155 13.49 -14.97 -1.45
N VAL A 156 13.10 -13.90 -2.11
CA VAL A 156 11.93 -13.12 -1.71
C VAL A 156 10.65 -13.92 -1.96
N GLU A 157 9.60 -13.55 -1.25
CA GLU A 157 8.27 -14.15 -1.45
C GLU A 157 7.49 -13.32 -2.47
N ARG A 158 6.66 -13.98 -3.27
CA ARG A 158 5.68 -13.29 -4.09
C ARG A 158 4.78 -12.43 -3.20
N ASN A 159 4.66 -11.15 -3.57
CA ASN A 159 3.92 -10.14 -2.80
C ASN A 159 4.38 -10.06 -1.32
N GLY A 160 5.67 -10.32 -1.06
CA GLY A 160 6.23 -10.30 0.29
C GLY A 160 6.32 -8.90 0.87
N SER A 161 6.60 -7.90 0.04
CA SER A 161 6.77 -6.52 0.48
C SER A 161 5.45 -5.75 0.48
N LEU A 162 5.37 -4.73 1.34
CA LEU A 162 4.22 -3.83 1.47
C LEU A 162 4.50 -2.49 0.81
N THR A 163 3.51 -1.94 0.11
CA THR A 163 3.57 -0.54 -0.32
C THR A 163 3.68 0.39 0.89
N PRO A 164 4.17 1.61 0.74
CA PRO A 164 4.21 2.58 1.83
C PRO A 164 2.84 2.78 2.49
N TRP A 165 2.87 3.10 3.78
CA TRP A 165 1.65 3.45 4.52
C TRP A 165 1.10 4.77 4.03
N ILE A 166 -0.21 4.81 3.75
CA ILE A 166 -0.92 6.02 3.36
C ILE A 166 -1.78 6.49 4.52
N ASN A 167 -1.74 7.79 4.77
CA ASN A 167 -2.63 8.49 5.68
C ASN A 167 -3.57 9.38 4.86
N ARG A 168 -4.87 9.26 5.08
CA ARG A 168 -5.87 10.11 4.46
C ARG A 168 -6.74 10.74 5.52
N PHE A 169 -6.90 12.05 5.42
CA PHE A 169 -7.80 12.83 6.26
C PHE A 169 -8.85 13.51 5.38
N ASP A 170 -10.12 13.32 5.71
CA ASP A 170 -11.23 14.02 5.09
C ASP A 170 -11.92 14.87 6.16
N PHE A 171 -12.23 16.12 5.83
CA PHE A 171 -12.87 17.07 6.74
C PHE A 171 -14.17 17.57 6.16
N LYS A 172 -15.22 17.65 6.99
CA LYS A 172 -16.53 18.14 6.62
C LYS A 172 -17.04 19.17 7.62
N ILE A 173 -17.59 20.25 7.10
CA ILE A 173 -18.41 21.20 7.85
C ILE A 173 -19.83 21.13 7.30
N ALA A 174 -20.80 20.89 8.16
CA ALA A 174 -22.21 20.91 7.79
C ALA A 174 -22.97 21.91 8.65
N GLN A 175 -23.77 22.75 8.01
CA GLN A 175 -24.65 23.73 8.65
C GLN A 175 -26.10 23.37 8.42
N ASP A 176 -26.82 23.07 9.47
CA ASP A 176 -28.26 22.85 9.46
C ASP A 176 -29.01 24.11 9.83
N PHE A 177 -30.07 24.39 9.10
CA PHE A 177 -31.03 25.47 9.34
C PHE A 177 -32.40 24.83 9.56
N TYR A 178 -33.06 25.18 10.64
CA TYR A 178 -34.38 24.66 10.96
C TYR A 178 -35.43 25.77 11.06
N ALA A 179 -36.63 25.51 10.52
CA ALA A 179 -37.82 26.37 10.69
C ALA A 179 -39.00 25.54 11.10
N THR A 180 -39.85 26.07 11.97
CA THR A 180 -41.13 25.44 12.34
C THR A 180 -42.28 26.23 11.72
N LEU A 181 -43.03 25.61 10.79
CA LEU A 181 -44.16 26.22 10.11
C LEU A 181 -45.35 25.29 10.28
N GLY A 182 -46.46 25.84 10.79
CA GLY A 182 -47.71 25.07 10.99
C GLY A 182 -47.53 23.85 11.92
N GLY A 183 -46.65 23.91 12.91
CA GLY A 183 -46.37 22.82 13.84
C GLY A 183 -45.45 21.73 13.28
N ARG A 184 -44.95 21.86 12.04
CA ARG A 184 -44.01 20.94 11.40
C ARG A 184 -42.62 21.55 11.33
N LYS A 185 -41.61 20.75 11.63
CA LYS A 185 -40.19 21.16 11.54
C LYS A 185 -39.65 20.86 10.13
N TYR A 186 -39.11 21.87 9.49
CA TYR A 186 -38.40 21.80 8.19
C TYR A 186 -36.93 22.08 8.42
N GLY A 187 -36.05 21.47 7.61
CA GLY A 187 -34.61 21.68 7.70
C GLY A 187 -33.96 21.69 6.35
N ILE A 188 -32.95 22.55 6.20
CA ILE A 188 -32.02 22.56 5.06
C ILE A 188 -30.63 22.39 5.64
N GLN A 189 -29.82 21.55 5.03
CA GLN A 189 -28.40 21.41 5.35
C GLN A 189 -27.55 21.86 4.16
N VAL A 190 -26.53 22.65 4.44
CA VAL A 190 -25.45 23.00 3.52
C VAL A 190 -24.16 22.41 4.06
N SER A 191 -23.38 21.73 3.22
CA SER A 191 -22.11 21.17 3.66
C SER A 191 -20.97 21.51 2.71
N LEU A 192 -19.77 21.60 3.28
CA LEU A 192 -18.49 21.68 2.60
C LEU A 192 -17.69 20.43 2.99
N ASP A 193 -17.34 19.64 1.98
CA ASP A 193 -16.51 18.44 2.15
C ASP A 193 -15.14 18.69 1.51
N MET A 194 -14.08 18.53 2.30
CA MET A 194 -12.70 18.62 1.88
C MET A 194 -12.07 17.22 2.00
N LEU A 195 -11.65 16.68 0.87
CA LEU A 195 -11.08 15.33 0.78
C LEU A 195 -9.57 15.41 0.75
N ASN A 196 -8.91 14.47 1.43
CA ASN A 196 -7.46 14.30 1.43
C ASN A 196 -6.72 15.58 1.90
N VAL A 197 -7.13 16.12 3.02
CA VAL A 197 -6.55 17.35 3.59
C VAL A 197 -5.15 17.03 4.14
N GLY A 198 -4.14 17.78 3.65
CA GLY A 198 -2.76 17.66 4.14
C GLY A 198 -1.83 16.81 3.29
N ASN A 199 -2.26 16.39 2.09
CA ASN A 199 -1.40 15.78 1.06
C ASN A 199 -1.20 16.74 -0.11
#